data_f762f115a4cbdad16167ae514dc7c8a3
#
_entry.id   f762f115a4cbdad16167ae514dc7c8a3
#
_cell.length_a   1.000
_cell.length_b   1.000
_cell.length_c   1.000
_cell.angle_alpha   90.00
_cell.angle_beta   90.00
_cell.angle_gamma   90.00
#
_symmetry.space_group_name_H-M   'P 1'
#
loop_
_entity.id
_entity.type
_entity.pdbx_description
1 polymer ?
#
loop_
_entity_poly.entity_id
_entity_poly.type
_entity_poly.pdbx_seq_one_letter_code
_entity_poly.pdbx_strand_id
1 'polypeptide(L)'
;VIAVGVTEGIHFHFDAIDKTPNTVDAHRLIGLAEQHGCQDKVVESLFQAYFVDGQDIGNHQTLIKVVTEAGLNPETAEALLLSDDGMDAMPQAKTLSQRHRIESVPCFIIDRKITISGAEQPEVFLSAFTQIAAAI
;
A
#
# COMPACT_ATOMS: atom_id res chain seq x y z
N VAL A 1 6.96 12.68 -11.71
CA VAL A 1 5.91 12.19 -10.80
C VAL A 1 4.84 13.26 -10.59
N ILE A 2 5.16 14.49 -10.11
CA ILE A 2 4.17 15.55 -9.82
C ILE A 2 3.28 15.86 -11.04
N ALA A 3 3.87 16.13 -12.20
CA ALA A 3 3.11 16.48 -13.40
C ALA A 3 2.14 15.35 -13.83
N VAL A 4 2.55 14.09 -13.70
CA VAL A 4 1.68 12.93 -13.97
C VAL A 4 0.58 12.85 -12.90
N GLY A 5 0.91 13.07 -11.63
CA GLY A 5 -0.09 13.10 -10.56
C GLY A 5 -1.20 14.11 -10.84
N VAL A 6 -0.85 15.32 -11.26
CA VAL A 6 -1.83 16.36 -11.61
C VAL A 6 -2.78 15.90 -12.72
N THR A 7 -2.28 15.21 -13.75
CA THR A 7 -3.15 14.67 -14.82
C THR A 7 -4.09 13.59 -14.35
N GLU A 8 -3.73 12.89 -13.26
CA GLU A 8 -4.55 11.85 -12.63
C GLU A 8 -5.37 12.37 -11.41
N GLY A 9 -5.36 13.70 -11.20
CA GLY A 9 -6.10 14.32 -10.09
C GLY A 9 -5.43 14.21 -8.72
N ILE A 10 -4.15 13.84 -8.68
CA ILE A 10 -3.37 13.69 -7.44
C ILE A 10 -2.45 14.89 -7.27
N HIS A 11 -2.61 15.62 -6.19
CA HIS A 11 -1.79 16.77 -5.84
C HIS A 11 -0.72 16.40 -4.81
N PHE A 12 0.42 15.90 -5.27
CA PHE A 12 1.53 15.54 -4.41
C PHE A 12 2.16 16.76 -3.74
N HIS A 13 2.37 16.71 -2.42
CA HIS A 13 3.07 17.72 -1.63
C HIS A 13 4.41 17.18 -1.10
N PHE A 14 5.32 16.82 -2.00
CA PHE A 14 6.63 16.30 -1.60
C PHE A 14 7.44 17.28 -0.75
N ASP A 15 7.22 18.59 -0.92
CA ASP A 15 7.89 19.63 -0.13
C ASP A 15 7.45 19.63 1.35
N ALA A 16 6.31 19.03 1.68
CA ALA A 16 5.82 18.88 3.04
C ALA A 16 6.35 17.62 3.75
N ILE A 17 7.06 16.75 3.02
CA ILE A 17 7.62 15.52 3.56
C ILE A 17 9.00 15.79 4.13
N ASP A 18 9.10 15.90 5.46
CA ASP A 18 10.36 16.20 6.14
C ASP A 18 11.33 15.03 6.15
N LYS A 19 10.83 13.80 6.15
CA LYS A 19 11.65 12.58 6.27
C LYS A 19 10.97 11.36 5.64
N THR A 20 11.79 10.38 5.26
CA THR A 20 11.29 9.06 4.88
C THR A 20 10.96 8.25 6.15
N PRO A 21 9.70 7.87 6.37
CA PRO A 21 9.29 7.14 7.57
C PRO A 21 9.69 5.66 7.51
N ASN A 22 9.80 5.03 8.67
CA ASN A 22 9.74 3.58 8.76
C ASN A 22 8.29 3.14 8.59
N THR A 23 7.98 2.37 7.56
CA THR A 23 6.61 1.98 7.20
C THR A 23 6.17 0.62 7.76
N VAL A 24 6.97 -0.03 8.60
CA VAL A 24 6.65 -1.36 9.16
C VAL A 24 5.30 -1.33 9.90
N ASP A 25 5.10 -0.36 10.77
CA ASP A 25 3.87 -0.23 11.55
C ASP A 25 2.65 0.12 10.69
N ALA A 26 2.84 0.94 9.66
CA ALA A 26 1.79 1.19 8.67
C ALA A 26 1.35 -0.10 7.96
N HIS A 27 2.30 -0.95 7.56
CA HIS A 27 1.99 -2.25 6.95
C HIS A 27 1.32 -3.23 7.92
N ARG A 28 1.69 -3.23 9.19
CA ARG A 28 1.02 -4.03 10.23
C ARG A 28 -0.45 -3.62 10.37
N LEU A 29 -0.72 -2.32 10.38
CA LEU A 29 -2.08 -1.79 10.42
C LEU A 29 -2.89 -2.10 9.15
N ILE A 30 -2.26 -2.12 7.97
CA ILE A 30 -2.90 -2.58 6.72
C ILE A 30 -3.32 -4.05 6.84
N GLY A 31 -2.47 -4.92 7.41
CA GLY A 31 -2.80 -6.31 7.66
C GLY A 31 -3.93 -6.49 8.68
N LEU A 32 -3.97 -5.66 9.72
CA LEU A 32 -5.08 -5.64 10.69
C LEU A 32 -6.38 -5.18 10.01
N ALA A 33 -6.31 -4.15 9.17
CA ALA A 33 -7.46 -3.61 8.45
C ALA A 33 -8.09 -4.62 7.47
N GLU A 34 -7.29 -5.53 6.91
CA GLU A 34 -7.78 -6.65 6.09
C GLU A 34 -8.75 -7.53 6.90
N GLN A 35 -8.37 -7.89 8.14
CA GLN A 35 -9.19 -8.70 9.03
C GLN A 35 -10.51 -8.02 9.43
N HIS A 36 -10.54 -6.68 9.38
CA HIS A 36 -11.71 -5.85 9.71
C HIS A 36 -12.48 -5.34 8.48
N GLY A 37 -12.10 -5.75 7.27
CA GLY A 37 -12.82 -5.40 6.04
C GLY A 37 -12.71 -3.92 5.63
N CYS A 38 -11.68 -3.20 6.10
CA CYS A 38 -11.44 -1.79 5.77
C CYS A 38 -10.05 -1.52 5.17
N GLN A 39 -9.37 -2.56 4.66
CA GLN A 39 -8.01 -2.47 4.15
C GLN A 39 -7.84 -1.39 3.08
N ASP A 40 -8.69 -1.38 2.06
CA ASP A 40 -8.59 -0.43 0.95
C ASP A 40 -8.67 1.03 1.43
N LYS A 41 -9.58 1.30 2.39
CA LYS A 41 -9.72 2.64 2.98
C LYS A 41 -8.49 3.05 3.77
N VAL A 42 -7.91 2.12 4.53
CA VAL A 42 -6.69 2.37 5.31
C VAL A 42 -5.51 2.64 4.37
N VAL A 43 -5.33 1.87 3.31
CA VAL A 43 -4.28 2.08 2.31
C VAL A 43 -4.41 3.46 1.67
N GLU A 44 -5.62 3.80 1.20
CA GLU A 44 -5.90 5.10 0.59
C GLU A 44 -5.62 6.26 1.56
N SER A 45 -6.07 6.14 2.82
CA SER A 45 -5.84 7.17 3.84
C SER A 45 -4.36 7.34 4.19
N LEU A 46 -3.57 6.26 4.20
CA LEU A 46 -2.13 6.32 4.41
C LEU A 46 -1.40 7.00 3.25
N PHE A 47 -1.80 6.72 2.00
CA PHE A 47 -1.27 7.42 0.84
C PHE A 47 -1.60 8.91 0.87
N GLN A 48 -2.85 9.26 1.18
CA GLN A 48 -3.29 10.65 1.34
C GLN A 48 -2.46 11.35 2.43
N ALA A 49 -2.36 10.75 3.61
CA ALA A 49 -1.64 11.31 4.74
C ALA A 49 -0.16 11.60 4.40
N TYR A 50 0.51 10.66 3.73
CA TYR A 50 1.93 10.80 3.43
C TYR A 50 2.20 11.69 2.21
N PHE A 51 1.57 11.40 1.07
CA PHE A 51 1.91 12.03 -0.20
C PHE A 51 1.22 13.37 -0.45
N VAL A 52 0.07 13.61 0.16
CA VAL A 52 -0.72 14.82 -0.03
C VAL A 52 -0.64 15.73 1.20
N ASP A 53 -0.81 15.17 2.40
CA ASP A 53 -0.85 15.95 3.64
C ASP A 53 0.52 16.11 4.31
N GLY A 54 1.56 15.41 3.82
CA GLY A 54 2.93 15.46 4.35
C GLY A 54 3.08 14.94 5.77
N GLN A 55 2.16 14.07 6.23
CA GLN A 55 2.17 13.54 7.59
C GLN A 55 3.21 12.43 7.77
N ASP A 56 3.80 12.35 8.96
CA ASP A 56 4.73 11.28 9.31
C ASP A 56 3.98 9.98 9.66
N ILE A 57 3.84 9.08 8.69
CA ILE A 57 3.25 7.75 8.88
C ILE A 57 4.17 6.74 9.60
N GLY A 58 5.30 7.16 10.10
CA GLY A 58 6.14 6.42 11.06
C GLY A 58 5.81 6.76 12.52
N ASN A 59 4.94 7.73 12.77
CA ASN A 59 4.52 8.14 14.10
C ASN A 59 3.24 7.43 14.52
N HIS A 60 3.23 6.78 15.70
CA HIS A 60 2.08 6.01 16.18
C HIS A 60 0.80 6.84 16.33
N GLN A 61 0.89 8.08 16.83
CA GLN A 61 -0.29 8.94 16.99
C GLN A 61 -0.90 9.31 15.64
N THR A 62 -0.05 9.62 14.66
CA THR A 62 -0.49 9.87 13.27
C THR A 62 -1.16 8.63 12.70
N LEU A 63 -0.55 7.47 12.84
CA LEU A 63 -1.08 6.19 12.34
C LEU A 63 -2.45 5.89 12.95
N ILE A 64 -2.59 5.97 14.30
CA ILE A 64 -3.87 5.71 14.98
C ILE A 64 -4.96 6.65 14.47
N LYS A 65 -4.66 7.94 14.32
CA LYS A 65 -5.62 8.91 13.78
C LYS A 65 -6.07 8.53 12.37
N VAL A 66 -5.12 8.31 11.46
CA VAL A 66 -5.39 8.01 10.05
C VAL A 66 -6.23 6.73 9.89
N VAL A 67 -5.85 5.65 10.58
CA VAL A 67 -6.59 4.38 10.45
C VAL A 67 -7.95 4.41 11.13
N THR A 68 -8.12 5.23 12.17
CA THR A 68 -9.42 5.42 12.84
C THR A 68 -10.41 6.15 11.91
N GLU A 69 -9.95 7.18 11.24
CA GLU A 69 -10.76 7.90 10.23
C GLU A 69 -11.13 6.98 9.06
N ALA A 70 -10.29 5.98 8.74
CA ALA A 70 -10.56 4.95 7.73
C ALA A 70 -11.50 3.83 8.20
N GLY A 71 -11.86 3.80 9.50
CA GLY A 71 -12.83 2.86 10.06
C GLY A 71 -12.27 1.75 10.94
N LEU A 72 -10.97 1.77 11.25
CA LEU A 72 -10.38 0.83 12.21
C LEU A 72 -10.62 1.32 13.64
N ASN A 73 -10.87 0.39 14.56
CA ASN A 73 -11.04 0.76 15.98
C ASN A 73 -9.70 1.25 16.56
N PRO A 74 -9.67 2.45 17.22
CA PRO A 74 -8.43 3.03 17.72
C PRO A 74 -7.74 2.20 18.80
N GLU A 75 -8.51 1.58 19.70
CA GLU A 75 -7.95 0.73 20.78
C GLU A 75 -7.28 -0.52 20.20
N THR A 76 -7.88 -1.10 19.15
CA THR A 76 -7.32 -2.25 18.45
C THR A 76 -6.04 -1.87 17.69
N ALA A 77 -6.02 -0.71 17.06
CA ALA A 77 -4.85 -0.18 16.37
C ALA A 77 -3.70 0.11 17.35
N GLU A 78 -4.01 0.76 18.49
CA GLU A 78 -3.02 1.04 19.53
C GLU A 78 -2.46 -0.25 20.15
N ALA A 79 -3.30 -1.22 20.46
CA ALA A 79 -2.88 -2.51 21.00
C ALA A 79 -1.92 -3.24 20.05
N LEU A 80 -2.20 -3.23 18.74
CA LEU A 80 -1.28 -3.79 17.74
C LEU A 80 0.07 -3.07 17.76
N LEU A 81 0.09 -1.74 17.77
CA LEU A 81 1.32 -0.96 17.73
C LEU A 81 2.19 -1.14 18.99
N LEU A 82 1.58 -1.47 20.11
CA LEU A 82 2.27 -1.76 21.38
C LEU A 82 2.72 -3.23 21.50
N SER A 83 2.33 -4.10 20.59
CA SER A 83 2.69 -5.51 20.55
C SER A 83 3.73 -5.79 19.45
N ASP A 84 4.19 -7.05 19.39
CA ASP A 84 5.00 -7.57 18.28
C ASP A 84 4.17 -8.28 17.21
N ASP A 85 2.84 -8.24 17.29
CA ASP A 85 1.95 -8.91 16.36
C ASP A 85 2.13 -8.34 14.94
N GLY A 86 2.24 -9.23 13.96
CA GLY A 86 2.41 -8.86 12.55
C GLY A 86 3.82 -8.40 12.16
N MET A 87 4.80 -8.45 13.07
CA MET A 87 6.19 -8.11 12.75
C MET A 87 6.83 -9.09 11.75
N ASP A 88 6.32 -10.31 11.67
CA ASP A 88 6.76 -11.35 10.73
C ASP A 88 6.20 -11.17 9.30
N ALA A 89 5.20 -10.32 9.11
CA ALA A 89 4.59 -10.07 7.81
C ALA A 89 5.59 -9.51 6.79
N MET A 90 6.48 -8.61 7.20
CA MET A 90 7.48 -8.02 6.32
C MET A 90 8.53 -9.03 5.82
N PRO A 91 9.15 -9.85 6.66
CA PRO A 91 10.01 -10.95 6.20
C PRO A 91 9.30 -11.95 5.28
N GLN A 92 8.04 -12.27 5.55
CA GLN A 92 7.23 -13.15 4.72
C GLN A 92 6.97 -12.52 3.34
N ALA A 93 6.57 -11.25 3.29
CA ALA A 93 6.38 -10.51 2.04
C ALA A 93 7.67 -10.44 1.22
N LYS A 94 8.81 -10.19 1.85
CA LYS A 94 10.12 -10.21 1.20
C LYS A 94 10.43 -11.59 0.58
N THR A 95 10.17 -12.66 1.31
CA THR A 95 10.38 -14.03 0.82
C THR A 95 9.47 -14.31 -0.39
N LEU A 96 8.21 -13.89 -0.33
CA LEU A 96 7.26 -14.04 -1.43
C LEU A 96 7.72 -13.26 -2.68
N SER A 97 8.13 -12.02 -2.49
CA SER A 97 8.68 -11.17 -3.55
C SER A 97 9.89 -11.82 -4.24
N GLN A 98 10.80 -12.38 -3.47
CA GLN A 98 11.97 -13.11 -4.02
C GLN A 98 11.55 -14.36 -4.81
N ARG A 99 10.59 -15.14 -4.32
CA ARG A 99 10.06 -16.32 -5.03
C ARG A 99 9.43 -15.96 -6.37
N HIS A 100 8.74 -14.82 -6.44
CA HIS A 100 8.14 -14.31 -7.68
C HIS A 100 9.10 -13.48 -8.52
N ARG A 101 10.38 -13.37 -8.11
CA ARG A 101 11.42 -12.57 -8.81
C ARG A 101 10.98 -11.14 -9.08
N ILE A 102 10.34 -10.52 -8.06
CA ILE A 102 9.91 -9.12 -8.15
C ILE A 102 11.14 -8.25 -7.91
N GLU A 103 11.63 -7.61 -8.97
CA GLU A 103 12.84 -6.77 -8.96
C GLU A 103 12.52 -5.28 -8.97
N SER A 104 11.28 -4.93 -9.31
CA SER A 104 10.82 -3.54 -9.39
C SER A 104 9.35 -3.41 -8.99
N VAL A 105 8.94 -2.20 -8.64
CA VAL A 105 7.56 -1.85 -8.31
C VAL A 105 7.08 -0.68 -9.19
N PRO A 106 5.79 -0.66 -9.51
CA PRO A 106 4.77 -1.66 -9.22
C PRO A 106 5.00 -2.97 -9.99
N CYS A 107 4.52 -4.08 -9.44
CA CYS A 107 4.53 -5.39 -10.12
C CYS A 107 3.15 -6.03 -9.96
N PHE A 108 2.56 -6.42 -11.09
CA PHE A 108 1.23 -7.00 -11.14
C PHE A 108 1.34 -8.47 -11.58
N ILE A 109 0.78 -9.37 -10.79
CA ILE A 109 0.69 -10.80 -11.12
C ILE A 109 -0.78 -11.13 -11.34
N ILE A 110 -1.15 -11.40 -12.58
CA ILE A 110 -2.53 -11.60 -13.02
C ILE A 110 -2.77 -13.10 -13.21
N ASP A 111 -3.75 -13.63 -12.49
CA ASP A 111 -4.15 -15.07 -12.49
C ASP A 111 -2.95 -16.04 -12.29
N ARG A 112 -1.91 -15.60 -11.59
CA ARG A 112 -0.64 -16.36 -11.42
C ARG A 112 0.06 -16.78 -12.72
N LYS A 113 -0.31 -16.19 -13.86
CA LYS A 113 0.18 -16.56 -15.20
C LYS A 113 0.96 -15.45 -15.89
N ILE A 114 0.47 -14.21 -15.78
CA ILE A 114 1.07 -13.05 -16.46
C ILE A 114 1.61 -12.10 -15.41
N THR A 115 2.87 -11.69 -15.58
CA THR A 115 3.51 -10.67 -14.75
C THR A 115 3.73 -9.41 -15.58
N ILE A 116 3.28 -8.26 -15.06
CA ILE A 116 3.53 -6.94 -15.63
C ILE A 116 4.39 -6.18 -14.61
N SER A 117 5.56 -5.71 -15.04
CA SER A 117 6.49 -4.94 -14.20
C SER A 117 6.51 -3.49 -14.65
N GLY A 118 6.31 -2.58 -13.69
CA GLY A 118 6.25 -1.14 -13.95
C GLY A 118 4.83 -0.61 -14.09
N ALA A 119 4.74 0.72 -14.09
CA ALA A 119 3.49 1.46 -14.34
C ALA A 119 3.25 1.54 -15.85
N GLU A 120 2.63 0.49 -16.39
CA GLU A 120 2.36 0.35 -17.81
C GLU A 120 1.06 1.03 -18.23
N GLN A 121 0.90 1.26 -19.53
CA GLN A 121 -0.30 1.83 -20.10
C GLN A 121 -1.50 0.85 -19.99
N PRO A 122 -2.75 1.34 -19.91
CA PRO A 122 -3.95 0.50 -19.76
C PRO A 122 -4.07 -0.60 -20.79
N GLU A 123 -3.60 -0.38 -22.02
CA GLU A 123 -3.64 -1.33 -23.13
C GLU A 123 -2.85 -2.61 -22.85
N VAL A 124 -1.77 -2.51 -22.07
CA VAL A 124 -0.96 -3.67 -21.65
C VAL A 124 -1.79 -4.57 -20.74
N PHE A 125 -2.52 -3.98 -19.79
CA PHE A 125 -3.42 -4.72 -18.89
C PHE A 125 -4.60 -5.34 -19.65
N LEU A 126 -5.22 -4.60 -20.57
CA LEU A 126 -6.29 -5.13 -21.41
C LEU A 126 -5.85 -6.31 -22.26
N SER A 127 -4.64 -6.26 -22.81
CA SER A 127 -4.04 -7.38 -23.55
C SER A 127 -3.86 -8.61 -22.65
N ALA A 128 -3.33 -8.41 -21.43
CA ALA A 128 -3.15 -9.49 -20.46
C ALA A 128 -4.49 -10.13 -20.06
N PHE A 129 -5.51 -9.33 -19.79
CA PHE A 129 -6.85 -9.82 -19.45
C PHE A 129 -7.47 -10.62 -20.61
N THR A 130 -7.30 -10.14 -21.85
CA THR A 130 -7.79 -10.83 -23.04
C THR A 130 -7.10 -12.19 -23.22
N GLN A 131 -5.79 -12.27 -23.01
CA GLN A 131 -5.05 -13.53 -23.08
C GLN A 131 -5.54 -14.55 -22.04
N ILE A 132 -5.79 -14.09 -20.80
CA ILE A 132 -6.30 -14.96 -19.74
C ILE A 132 -7.70 -15.44 -20.05
N ALA A 133 -8.60 -14.54 -20.50
CA ALA A 133 -9.96 -14.89 -20.86
C ALA A 133 -10.03 -15.90 -22.02
N ALA A 134 -9.13 -15.80 -22.99
CA ALA A 134 -9.03 -16.76 -24.10
C ALA A 134 -8.48 -18.14 -23.72
N ALA A 135 -7.83 -18.26 -22.54
CA ALA A 135 -7.26 -19.50 -22.03
C ALA A 135 -8.21 -20.28 -21.09
N ILE A 136 -9.41 -19.75 -20.83
CA ILE A 136 -10.48 -20.39 -20.06
C ILE A 136 -11.39 -21.16 -21.01
#